data_0ae0454c16e3a2464e8095be3de46a27
#
_entry.id   0ae0454c16e3a2464e8095be3de46a27
#
_cell.length_a   1.000
_cell.length_b   1.000
_cell.length_c   1.000
_cell.angle_alpha   90.00
_cell.angle_beta   90.00
_cell.angle_gamma   90.00
#
_symmetry.space_group_name_H-M   'P 1'
#
loop_
_entity.id
_entity.type
_entity.pdbx_description
1 polymer ?
#
loop_
_entity_poly.entity_id
_entity_poly.type
_entity_poly.pdbx_seq_one_letter_code
_entity_poly.pdbx_strand_id
1 'polypeptide(L)'
;MKILANDGISKSGIDNLTENGFEIITTNVAQEQLINFINENKIVGLLVRSATTARKDLIDSCPCLKLIGRGGVGMDNIDVEYAKSKGILVINTPAASSASVAELVFAHLYGGVRFLFDSNRKMPLEGEANFKGLKKAYAKGIELRGKTLGIIGFGRIGQEVAKIALGIGMNVIATDKFLDKATIEISISTGQSIKAEIIIQPFDKLKQIQILFPFMFLLNKGML
;
A
#
# COMPACT_ATOMS: atom_id res chain seq x y z
N MET A 1 12.25 27.73 -7.28
CA MET A 1 12.73 26.91 -6.13
C MET A 1 13.01 25.50 -6.67
N LYS A 2 14.15 24.89 -6.26
CA LYS A 2 14.56 23.56 -6.76
C LYS A 2 14.07 22.44 -5.84
N ILE A 3 13.53 21.40 -6.44
CA ILE A 3 13.08 20.17 -5.76
C ILE A 3 13.83 18.99 -6.37
N LEU A 4 14.44 18.16 -5.51
CA LEU A 4 15.07 16.90 -5.92
C LEU A 4 14.09 15.75 -5.68
N ALA A 5 13.72 15.03 -6.74
CA ALA A 5 12.95 13.79 -6.67
C ALA A 5 13.91 12.60 -6.77
N ASN A 6 14.63 12.30 -5.67
CA ASN A 6 15.75 11.36 -5.67
C ASN A 6 15.35 9.92 -6.02
N ASP A 7 14.18 9.49 -5.57
CA ASP A 7 13.65 8.14 -5.86
C ASP A 7 12.63 8.15 -7.03
N GLY A 8 12.65 9.22 -7.82
CA GLY A 8 11.76 9.40 -8.95
C GLY A 8 10.35 9.92 -8.57
N ILE A 9 9.70 10.47 -9.57
CA ILE A 9 8.31 10.97 -9.51
C ILE A 9 7.63 10.74 -10.85
N SER A 10 6.30 10.64 -10.88
CA SER A 10 5.54 10.48 -12.12
C SER A 10 5.68 11.70 -13.03
N LYS A 11 5.53 11.50 -14.35
CA LYS A 11 5.55 12.61 -15.31
C LYS A 11 4.51 13.68 -14.97
N SER A 12 3.29 13.27 -14.61
CA SER A 12 2.24 14.21 -14.19
C SER A 12 2.62 15.02 -12.96
N GLY A 13 3.40 14.44 -12.03
CA GLY A 13 3.93 15.15 -10.87
C GLY A 13 4.99 16.18 -11.28
N ILE A 14 5.88 15.83 -12.22
CA ILE A 14 6.88 16.75 -12.76
C ILE A 14 6.18 17.93 -13.44
N ASP A 15 5.25 17.65 -14.34
CA ASP A 15 4.53 18.65 -15.12
C ASP A 15 3.80 19.63 -14.18
N ASN A 16 3.05 19.11 -13.21
CA ASN A 16 2.31 19.92 -12.23
C ASN A 16 3.22 20.83 -11.38
N LEU A 17 4.32 20.30 -10.87
CA LEU A 17 5.27 21.09 -10.08
C LEU A 17 5.96 22.15 -10.93
N THR A 18 6.29 21.83 -12.20
CA THR A 18 6.91 22.78 -13.13
C THR A 18 5.95 23.91 -13.49
N GLU A 19 4.70 23.61 -13.77
CA GLU A 19 3.64 24.61 -14.01
C GLU A 19 3.45 25.56 -12.80
N ASN A 20 3.71 25.06 -11.60
CA ASN A 20 3.66 25.86 -10.36
C ASN A 20 5.00 26.56 -10.04
N GLY A 21 5.94 26.62 -10.97
CA GLY A 21 7.18 27.39 -10.87
C GLY A 21 8.31 26.73 -10.10
N PHE A 22 8.25 25.40 -9.92
CA PHE A 22 9.35 24.64 -9.35
C PHE A 22 10.25 24.06 -10.45
N GLU A 23 11.55 24.07 -10.20
CA GLU A 23 12.54 23.36 -11.00
C GLU A 23 12.73 21.96 -10.41
N ILE A 24 12.41 20.92 -11.19
CA ILE A 24 12.44 19.55 -10.71
C ILE A 24 13.68 18.84 -11.23
N ILE A 25 14.49 18.33 -10.33
CA ILE A 25 15.65 17.51 -10.61
C ILE A 25 15.31 16.05 -10.31
N THR A 26 15.49 15.18 -11.30
CA THR A 26 15.16 13.74 -11.22
C THR A 26 16.40 12.85 -11.23
N THR A 27 17.57 13.43 -11.10
CA THR A 27 18.84 12.68 -11.00
C THR A 27 18.82 11.87 -9.70
N ASN A 28 19.06 10.58 -9.80
CA ASN A 28 19.26 9.74 -8.61
C ASN A 28 20.68 9.97 -8.07
N VAL A 29 20.76 10.45 -6.84
CA VAL A 29 22.00 10.74 -6.12
C VAL A 29 22.19 9.70 -5.03
N ALA A 30 23.37 9.11 -4.94
CA ALA A 30 23.72 8.16 -3.89
C ALA A 30 23.63 8.81 -2.49
N GLN A 31 23.24 8.03 -1.49
CA GLN A 31 22.99 8.53 -0.13
C GLN A 31 24.18 9.31 0.44
N GLU A 32 25.39 8.84 0.17
CA GLU A 32 26.64 9.44 0.68
C GLU A 32 26.96 10.80 0.03
N GLN A 33 26.42 11.05 -1.17
CA GLN A 33 26.62 12.30 -1.91
C GLN A 33 25.46 13.28 -1.76
N LEU A 34 24.36 12.82 -1.15
CA LEU A 34 23.08 13.54 -1.15
C LEU A 34 23.20 14.91 -0.43
N ILE A 35 23.88 14.98 0.68
CA ILE A 35 24.09 16.22 1.45
C ILE A 35 24.84 17.26 0.59
N ASN A 36 25.92 16.86 -0.05
CA ASN A 36 26.70 17.76 -0.91
C ASN A 36 25.85 18.26 -2.08
N PHE A 37 25.16 17.34 -2.74
CA PHE A 37 24.29 17.66 -3.89
C PHE A 37 23.19 18.65 -3.51
N ILE A 38 22.51 18.43 -2.37
CA ILE A 38 21.45 19.31 -1.87
C ILE A 38 21.99 20.72 -1.63
N ASN A 39 23.15 20.86 -1.00
CA ASN A 39 23.75 22.14 -0.67
C ASN A 39 24.29 22.88 -1.89
N GLU A 40 25.01 22.22 -2.78
CA GLU A 40 25.55 22.80 -4.02
C GLU A 40 24.45 23.31 -4.94
N ASN A 41 23.36 22.56 -5.07
CA ASN A 41 22.23 22.90 -5.92
C ASN A 41 21.17 23.76 -5.22
N LYS A 42 21.31 24.06 -3.92
CA LYS A 42 20.37 24.83 -3.10
C LYS A 42 18.95 24.24 -3.15
N ILE A 43 18.85 22.92 -2.97
CA ILE A 43 17.61 22.18 -3.00
C ILE A 43 16.76 22.57 -1.77
N VAL A 44 15.52 22.99 -2.00
CA VAL A 44 14.59 23.37 -0.93
C VAL A 44 13.57 22.27 -0.62
N GLY A 45 13.34 21.32 -1.52
CA GLY A 45 12.44 20.19 -1.35
C GLY A 45 13.10 18.88 -1.76
N LEU A 46 12.99 17.86 -0.92
CA LEU A 46 13.48 16.51 -1.18
C LEU A 46 12.29 15.55 -1.24
N LEU A 47 12.05 14.95 -2.42
CA LEU A 47 11.04 13.91 -2.61
C LEU A 47 11.73 12.56 -2.65
N VAL A 48 11.28 11.66 -1.77
CA VAL A 48 11.85 10.32 -1.60
C VAL A 48 10.77 9.23 -1.64
N ARG A 49 11.18 8.00 -1.81
CA ARG A 49 10.36 6.80 -1.59
C ARG A 49 11.01 5.95 -0.48
N SER A 50 11.33 4.69 -0.76
CA SER A 50 11.91 3.78 0.23
C SER A 50 13.44 3.67 0.17
N ALA A 51 14.07 4.06 -0.93
CA ALA A 51 15.51 3.90 -1.12
C ALA A 51 16.32 4.98 -0.39
N THR A 52 15.85 6.22 -0.44
CA THR A 52 16.54 7.37 0.19
C THR A 52 16.10 7.53 1.64
N THR A 53 17.07 7.82 2.53
CA THR A 53 16.80 8.15 3.93
C THR A 53 17.03 9.63 4.21
N ALA A 54 16.21 10.22 5.06
CA ALA A 54 16.35 11.59 5.54
C ALA A 54 16.44 11.58 7.08
N ARG A 55 17.64 11.31 7.58
CA ARG A 55 17.94 11.24 9.01
C ARG A 55 18.47 12.57 9.54
N LYS A 56 18.75 12.62 10.84
CA LYS A 56 19.23 13.83 11.54
C LYS A 56 20.45 14.46 10.89
N ASP A 57 21.39 13.64 10.48
CA ASP A 57 22.65 14.07 9.82
C ASP A 57 22.37 14.86 8.53
N LEU A 58 21.50 14.35 7.66
CA LEU A 58 21.07 15.04 6.46
C LEU A 58 20.29 16.33 6.79
N ILE A 59 19.35 16.25 7.73
CA ILE A 59 18.52 17.39 8.13
C ILE A 59 19.39 18.55 8.67
N ASP A 60 20.36 18.25 9.54
CA ASP A 60 21.24 19.27 10.12
C ASP A 60 22.23 19.83 9.10
N SER A 61 22.67 19.00 8.15
CA SER A 61 23.67 19.40 7.14
C SER A 61 23.06 20.15 5.94
N CYS A 62 21.73 20.21 5.81
CA CYS A 62 21.05 20.82 4.67
C CYS A 62 20.16 22.01 5.08
N PRO A 63 20.73 23.17 5.44
CA PRO A 63 19.98 24.31 6.02
C PRO A 63 18.99 24.95 5.03
N CYS A 64 19.14 24.73 3.72
CA CYS A 64 18.21 25.23 2.71
C CYS A 64 16.94 24.37 2.58
N LEU A 65 16.94 23.16 3.16
CA LEU A 65 15.83 22.21 3.03
C LEU A 65 14.61 22.68 3.85
N LYS A 66 13.46 22.79 3.20
CA LYS A 66 12.20 23.24 3.79
C LYS A 66 11.08 22.22 3.70
N LEU A 67 11.22 21.23 2.81
CA LEU A 67 10.22 20.21 2.55
C LEU A 67 10.89 18.85 2.38
N ILE A 68 10.36 17.83 3.03
CA ILE A 68 10.62 16.43 2.74
C ILE A 68 9.30 15.75 2.41
N GLY A 69 9.15 15.22 1.21
CA GLY A 69 7.95 14.50 0.76
C GLY A 69 8.25 13.03 0.53
N ARG A 70 7.42 12.13 1.06
CA ARG A 70 7.52 10.71 0.77
C ARG A 70 6.39 10.22 -0.10
N GLY A 71 6.73 9.65 -1.27
CA GLY A 71 5.79 8.90 -2.11
C GLY A 71 5.48 7.53 -1.50
N GLY A 72 4.62 7.49 -0.49
CA GLY A 72 4.25 6.27 0.23
C GLY A 72 3.50 6.57 1.53
N VAL A 73 3.07 5.52 2.23
CA VAL A 73 2.27 5.63 3.47
C VAL A 73 3.17 5.77 4.70
N GLY A 74 4.10 4.82 4.88
CA GLY A 74 5.03 4.84 6.02
C GLY A 74 6.06 5.96 5.87
N MET A 75 6.69 6.39 6.94
CA MET A 75 7.75 7.39 6.95
C MET A 75 8.96 6.95 7.80
N ASP A 76 9.16 5.65 7.88
CA ASP A 76 10.20 5.01 8.69
C ASP A 76 11.64 5.31 8.23
N ASN A 77 11.81 5.77 6.99
CA ASN A 77 13.08 6.27 6.45
C ASN A 77 13.32 7.77 6.69
N ILE A 78 12.41 8.49 7.37
CA ILE A 78 12.53 9.92 7.66
C ILE A 78 12.43 10.14 9.18
N ASP A 79 13.30 10.95 9.74
CA ASP A 79 13.20 11.39 11.13
C ASP A 79 12.18 12.54 11.25
N VAL A 80 10.89 12.19 11.14
CA VAL A 80 9.77 13.13 10.97
C VAL A 80 9.70 14.18 12.07
N GLU A 81 9.70 13.74 13.33
CA GLU A 81 9.57 14.68 14.46
C GLU A 81 10.80 15.59 14.58
N TYR A 82 11.98 15.08 14.23
CA TYR A 82 13.20 15.88 14.18
C TYR A 82 13.15 16.92 13.06
N ALA A 83 12.74 16.54 11.86
CA ALA A 83 12.56 17.47 10.74
C ALA A 83 11.58 18.59 11.08
N LYS A 84 10.43 18.25 11.68
CA LYS A 84 9.45 19.23 12.14
C LYS A 84 10.03 20.19 13.19
N SER A 85 10.83 19.70 14.14
CA SER A 85 11.48 20.55 15.15
C SER A 85 12.46 21.56 14.56
N LYS A 86 12.99 21.28 13.35
CA LYS A 86 13.84 22.19 12.56
C LYS A 86 13.05 23.09 11.61
N GLY A 87 11.71 23.04 11.64
CA GLY A 87 10.84 23.84 10.78
C GLY A 87 10.71 23.29 9.36
N ILE A 88 11.10 22.03 9.10
CA ILE A 88 10.94 21.37 7.82
C ILE A 88 9.56 20.73 7.74
N LEU A 89 8.80 21.06 6.70
CA LEU A 89 7.51 20.41 6.42
C LEU A 89 7.74 18.99 5.94
N VAL A 90 7.07 18.03 6.58
CA VAL A 90 7.12 16.62 6.15
C VAL A 90 5.73 16.17 5.70
N ILE A 91 5.63 15.69 4.46
CA ILE A 91 4.39 15.21 3.84
C ILE A 91 4.56 13.80 3.30
N ASN A 92 3.44 13.08 3.17
CA ASN A 92 3.41 11.77 2.54
C ASN A 92 2.13 11.59 1.70
N THR A 93 2.02 10.45 1.01
CA THR A 93 0.85 10.11 0.17
C THR A 93 0.07 8.93 0.78
N PRO A 94 -0.71 9.14 1.86
CA PRO A 94 -1.24 8.05 2.68
C PRO A 94 -2.39 7.27 2.02
N ALA A 95 -2.96 7.77 0.93
CA ALA A 95 -4.10 7.14 0.24
C ALA A 95 -3.73 6.52 -1.11
N ALA A 96 -2.64 6.95 -1.74
CA ALA A 96 -2.34 6.66 -3.14
C ALA A 96 -2.15 5.18 -3.47
N SER A 97 -1.68 4.37 -2.51
CA SER A 97 -1.43 2.94 -2.72
C SER A 97 -2.53 2.02 -2.16
N SER A 98 -3.60 2.57 -1.58
CA SER A 98 -4.58 1.75 -0.86
C SER A 98 -5.27 0.73 -1.75
N ALA A 99 -5.70 1.13 -2.95
CA ALA A 99 -6.31 0.24 -3.93
C ALA A 99 -5.33 -0.83 -4.43
N SER A 100 -4.10 -0.43 -4.80
CA SER A 100 -3.09 -1.38 -5.29
C SER A 100 -2.73 -2.46 -4.25
N VAL A 101 -2.66 -2.07 -2.96
CA VAL A 101 -2.45 -3.04 -1.88
C VAL A 101 -3.64 -3.97 -1.75
N ALA A 102 -4.87 -3.46 -1.83
CA ALA A 102 -6.07 -4.30 -1.79
C ALA A 102 -6.13 -5.30 -2.96
N GLU A 103 -5.77 -4.88 -4.17
CA GLU A 103 -5.67 -5.76 -5.34
C GLU A 103 -4.62 -6.87 -5.12
N LEU A 104 -3.46 -6.53 -4.55
CA LEU A 104 -2.42 -7.52 -4.23
C LEU A 104 -2.91 -8.54 -3.19
N VAL A 105 -3.71 -8.11 -2.20
CA VAL A 105 -4.37 -9.03 -1.26
C VAL A 105 -5.19 -10.06 -2.00
N PHE A 106 -6.02 -9.64 -2.95
CA PHE A 106 -6.86 -10.55 -3.73
C PHE A 106 -6.06 -11.41 -4.73
N ALA A 107 -4.98 -10.89 -5.29
CA ALA A 107 -4.07 -11.70 -6.12
C ALA A 107 -3.49 -12.88 -5.32
N HIS A 108 -3.04 -12.62 -4.09
CA HIS A 108 -2.56 -13.68 -3.20
C HIS A 108 -3.69 -14.62 -2.75
N LEU A 109 -4.86 -14.08 -2.42
CA LEU A 109 -6.01 -14.86 -2.00
C LEU A 109 -6.45 -15.83 -3.10
N TYR A 110 -6.65 -15.34 -4.33
CA TYR A 110 -6.96 -16.19 -5.48
C TYR A 110 -5.84 -17.18 -5.78
N GLY A 111 -4.59 -16.73 -5.71
CA GLY A 111 -3.42 -17.58 -5.91
C GLY A 111 -3.40 -18.78 -4.96
N GLY A 112 -3.71 -18.56 -3.68
CA GLY A 112 -3.77 -19.59 -2.65
C GLY A 112 -4.95 -20.54 -2.83
N VAL A 113 -6.18 -20.00 -2.94
CA VAL A 113 -7.40 -20.84 -3.03
C VAL A 113 -7.53 -21.63 -4.33
N ARG A 114 -6.84 -21.21 -5.40
CA ARG A 114 -6.90 -21.86 -6.73
C ARG A 114 -5.59 -22.52 -7.12
N PHE A 115 -4.64 -22.69 -6.18
CA PHE A 115 -3.35 -23.33 -6.42
C PHE A 115 -2.52 -22.71 -7.56
N LEU A 116 -2.65 -21.39 -7.78
CA LEU A 116 -2.04 -20.73 -8.92
C LEU A 116 -0.51 -20.90 -8.96
N PHE A 117 0.14 -20.77 -7.80
CA PHE A 117 1.59 -20.90 -7.69
C PHE A 117 2.07 -22.31 -8.09
N ASP A 118 1.41 -23.35 -7.57
CA ASP A 118 1.78 -24.74 -7.87
C ASP A 118 1.45 -25.12 -9.32
N SER A 119 0.25 -24.74 -9.80
CA SER A 119 -0.17 -25.04 -11.17
C SER A 119 0.69 -24.35 -12.22
N ASN A 120 1.09 -23.09 -11.98
CA ASN A 120 1.95 -22.34 -12.89
C ASN A 120 3.35 -22.97 -13.04
N ARG A 121 3.82 -23.69 -12.02
CA ARG A 121 5.10 -24.40 -12.06
C ARG A 121 4.98 -25.80 -12.67
N LYS A 122 3.96 -26.56 -12.27
CA LYS A 122 3.83 -27.97 -12.66
C LYS A 122 3.19 -28.16 -14.03
N MET A 123 2.19 -27.36 -14.40
CA MET A 123 1.50 -27.54 -15.68
C MET A 123 2.45 -27.45 -16.89
N PRO A 124 3.38 -26.48 -16.99
CA PRO A 124 4.33 -26.43 -18.11
C PRO A 124 5.30 -27.61 -18.15
N LEU A 125 5.67 -28.18 -17.01
CA LEU A 125 6.69 -29.25 -16.92
C LEU A 125 6.09 -30.67 -17.01
N GLU A 126 4.92 -30.87 -16.42
CA GLU A 126 4.33 -32.19 -16.24
C GLU A 126 2.98 -32.34 -16.96
N GLY A 127 2.43 -31.25 -17.51
CA GLY A 127 1.06 -31.24 -18.04
C GLY A 127 0.82 -32.23 -19.17
N GLU A 128 1.79 -32.45 -20.02
CA GLU A 128 1.67 -33.45 -21.11
C GLU A 128 1.59 -34.88 -20.55
N ALA A 129 2.49 -35.24 -19.63
CA ALA A 129 2.58 -36.59 -19.09
C ALA A 129 1.54 -36.88 -17.99
N ASN A 130 1.12 -35.86 -17.21
CA ASN A 130 0.33 -36.04 -16.01
C ASN A 130 -0.90 -35.12 -15.93
N PHE A 131 -1.48 -34.73 -17.05
CA PHE A 131 -2.62 -33.78 -17.08
C PHE A 131 -3.79 -34.23 -16.20
N LYS A 132 -4.17 -35.53 -16.25
CA LYS A 132 -5.28 -36.04 -15.45
C LYS A 132 -5.03 -35.95 -13.95
N GLY A 133 -3.80 -36.19 -13.50
CA GLY A 133 -3.39 -36.09 -12.10
C GLY A 133 -3.44 -34.63 -11.62
N LEU A 134 -2.84 -33.72 -12.40
CA LEU A 134 -2.83 -32.27 -12.08
C LEU A 134 -4.24 -31.68 -12.09
N LYS A 135 -5.06 -32.01 -13.09
CA LYS A 135 -6.47 -31.58 -13.14
C LYS A 135 -7.23 -32.03 -11.89
N LYS A 136 -7.05 -33.27 -11.44
CA LYS A 136 -7.69 -33.79 -10.21
C LYS A 136 -7.19 -33.06 -8.95
N ALA A 137 -5.89 -32.75 -8.87
CA ALA A 137 -5.31 -32.03 -7.76
C ALA A 137 -5.89 -30.59 -7.67
N TYR A 138 -5.94 -29.89 -8.79
CA TYR A 138 -6.41 -28.47 -8.83
C TYR A 138 -7.94 -28.33 -8.83
N ALA A 139 -8.70 -29.39 -9.06
CA ALA A 139 -10.17 -29.39 -8.91
C ALA A 139 -10.62 -29.16 -7.45
N LYS A 140 -9.71 -29.27 -6.47
CA LYS A 140 -9.98 -28.97 -5.05
C LYS A 140 -9.95 -27.49 -4.72
N GLY A 141 -9.80 -26.60 -5.69
CA GLY A 141 -9.83 -25.15 -5.50
C GLY A 141 -11.14 -24.67 -4.89
N ILE A 142 -11.06 -23.59 -4.13
CA ILE A 142 -12.18 -23.02 -3.37
C ILE A 142 -12.70 -21.78 -4.09
N GLU A 143 -14.02 -21.65 -4.18
CA GLU A 143 -14.70 -20.44 -4.64
C GLU A 143 -14.87 -19.46 -3.47
N LEU A 144 -14.56 -18.17 -3.71
CA LEU A 144 -14.64 -17.13 -2.67
C LEU A 144 -16.05 -16.61 -2.45
N ARG A 145 -16.92 -16.66 -3.45
CA ARG A 145 -18.32 -16.21 -3.33
C ARG A 145 -19.01 -16.90 -2.14
N GLY A 146 -19.69 -16.10 -1.34
CA GLY A 146 -20.38 -16.58 -0.13
C GLY A 146 -19.46 -16.90 1.06
N LYS A 147 -18.14 -16.85 0.89
CA LYS A 147 -17.21 -16.98 2.01
C LYS A 147 -17.09 -15.68 2.79
N THR A 148 -16.63 -15.76 4.03
CA THR A 148 -16.44 -14.60 4.90
C THR A 148 -14.97 -14.21 4.96
N LEU A 149 -14.67 -12.95 4.69
CA LEU A 149 -13.36 -12.35 4.87
C LEU A 149 -13.31 -11.59 6.20
N GLY A 150 -12.38 -11.98 7.08
CA GLY A 150 -12.06 -11.24 8.29
C GLY A 150 -10.96 -10.19 8.03
N ILE A 151 -11.21 -8.94 8.37
CA ILE A 151 -10.28 -7.83 8.18
C ILE A 151 -9.88 -7.26 9.54
N ILE A 152 -8.56 -7.24 9.83
CA ILE A 152 -8.00 -6.64 11.03
C ILE A 152 -7.37 -5.30 10.65
N GLY A 153 -7.92 -4.21 11.19
CA GLY A 153 -7.60 -2.85 10.77
C GLY A 153 -8.47 -2.38 9.62
N PHE A 154 -9.48 -1.56 9.92
CA PHE A 154 -10.46 -1.08 8.93
C PHE A 154 -10.19 0.36 8.47
N GLY A 155 -8.88 0.70 8.38
CA GLY A 155 -8.40 1.94 7.77
C GLY A 155 -8.57 1.94 6.23
N ARG A 156 -7.86 2.85 5.54
CA ARG A 156 -7.98 3.03 4.08
C ARG A 156 -7.81 1.71 3.30
N ILE A 157 -6.76 0.94 3.59
CA ILE A 157 -6.50 -0.33 2.88
C ILE A 157 -7.59 -1.36 3.21
N GLY A 158 -7.95 -1.50 4.50
CA GLY A 158 -9.00 -2.45 4.91
C GLY A 158 -10.35 -2.16 4.25
N GLN A 159 -10.69 -0.89 4.06
CA GLN A 159 -11.90 -0.48 3.36
C GLN A 159 -11.83 -0.81 1.86
N GLU A 160 -10.69 -0.60 1.19
CA GLU A 160 -10.53 -1.01 -0.21
C GLU A 160 -10.59 -2.54 -0.37
N VAL A 161 -9.98 -3.30 0.55
CA VAL A 161 -10.13 -4.77 0.59
C VAL A 161 -11.59 -5.18 0.74
N ALA A 162 -12.34 -4.51 1.63
CA ALA A 162 -13.77 -4.79 1.82
C ALA A 162 -14.61 -4.50 0.57
N LYS A 163 -14.31 -3.43 -0.16
CA LYS A 163 -15.00 -3.11 -1.43
C LYS A 163 -14.83 -4.23 -2.46
N ILE A 164 -13.61 -4.74 -2.63
CA ILE A 164 -13.36 -5.84 -3.55
C ILE A 164 -14.07 -7.11 -3.06
N ALA A 165 -13.96 -7.44 -1.77
CA ALA A 165 -14.62 -8.61 -1.18
C ALA A 165 -16.12 -8.62 -1.45
N LEU A 166 -16.81 -7.52 -1.14
CA LEU A 166 -18.23 -7.38 -1.38
C LEU A 166 -18.57 -7.44 -2.88
N GLY A 167 -17.74 -6.81 -3.73
CA GLY A 167 -17.93 -6.82 -5.18
C GLY A 167 -17.89 -8.23 -5.79
N ILE A 168 -17.10 -9.14 -5.23
CA ILE A 168 -17.06 -10.54 -5.67
C ILE A 168 -18.03 -11.46 -4.93
N GLY A 169 -18.88 -10.89 -4.07
CA GLY A 169 -19.92 -11.63 -3.36
C GLY A 169 -19.45 -12.37 -2.09
N MET A 170 -18.37 -11.91 -1.46
CA MET A 170 -17.97 -12.36 -0.13
C MET A 170 -18.74 -11.61 0.97
N ASN A 171 -18.83 -12.21 2.14
CA ASN A 171 -19.20 -11.51 3.37
C ASN A 171 -17.94 -10.87 4.00
N VAL A 172 -18.10 -9.74 4.69
CA VAL A 172 -17.02 -9.04 5.36
C VAL A 172 -17.33 -8.91 6.85
N ILE A 173 -16.36 -9.27 7.69
CA ILE A 173 -16.33 -8.95 9.11
C ILE A 173 -15.02 -8.20 9.38
N ALA A 174 -15.11 -7.06 10.06
CA ALA A 174 -13.95 -6.23 10.34
C ALA A 174 -13.81 -5.96 11.84
N THR A 175 -12.56 -5.81 12.28
CA THR A 175 -12.21 -5.27 13.60
C THR A 175 -11.26 -4.10 13.45
N ASP A 176 -11.44 -3.08 14.28
CA ASP A 176 -10.57 -1.89 14.35
C ASP A 176 -10.56 -1.36 15.79
N LYS A 177 -9.49 -0.66 16.15
CA LYS A 177 -9.35 -0.09 17.49
C LYS A 177 -10.07 1.25 17.66
N PHE A 178 -10.28 1.97 16.57
CA PHE A 178 -10.71 3.37 16.57
C PHE A 178 -12.06 3.60 15.91
N LEU A 179 -12.66 2.56 15.33
CA LEU A 179 -13.93 2.64 14.61
C LEU A 179 -14.96 1.70 15.23
N ASP A 180 -16.19 2.16 15.34
CA ASP A 180 -17.35 1.31 15.70
C ASP A 180 -18.09 0.87 14.45
N LYS A 181 -18.08 1.69 13.40
CA LYS A 181 -18.68 1.40 12.10
C LYS A 181 -18.02 2.25 11.02
N ALA A 182 -18.14 1.82 9.78
CA ALA A 182 -17.72 2.60 8.61
C ALA A 182 -18.69 2.37 7.44
N THR A 183 -19.02 3.43 6.72
CA THR A 183 -19.74 3.34 5.46
C THR A 183 -18.73 3.38 4.33
N ILE A 184 -18.72 2.34 3.52
CA ILE A 184 -17.89 2.26 2.31
C ILE A 184 -18.77 2.42 1.07
N GLU A 185 -18.24 3.09 0.05
CA GLU A 185 -18.91 3.27 -1.23
C GLU A 185 -18.18 2.47 -2.30
N ILE A 186 -18.92 1.61 -2.98
CA ILE A 186 -18.44 0.76 -4.08
C ILE A 186 -18.96 1.37 -5.37
N SER A 187 -18.07 2.03 -6.11
CA SER A 187 -18.39 2.62 -7.39
C SER A 187 -18.29 1.59 -8.53
N ILE A 188 -19.26 1.62 -9.41
CA ILE A 188 -19.30 0.78 -10.61
C ILE A 188 -18.96 1.66 -11.82
N SER A 189 -18.23 1.13 -12.79
CA SER A 189 -17.76 1.87 -13.98
C SER A 189 -18.88 2.52 -14.81
N THR A 190 -20.12 2.07 -14.64
CA THR A 190 -21.32 2.63 -15.26
C THR A 190 -21.84 3.92 -14.59
N GLY A 191 -21.14 4.42 -13.55
CA GLY A 191 -21.50 5.65 -12.82
C GLY A 191 -22.42 5.45 -11.62
N GLN A 192 -22.81 4.22 -11.33
CA GLN A 192 -23.60 3.87 -10.14
C GLN A 192 -22.69 3.59 -8.95
N SER A 193 -23.20 3.78 -7.74
CA SER A 193 -22.51 3.38 -6.52
C SER A 193 -23.45 2.70 -5.54
N ILE A 194 -22.91 1.79 -4.74
CA ILE A 194 -23.60 1.09 -3.66
C ILE A 194 -22.91 1.44 -2.36
N LYS A 195 -23.69 1.88 -1.36
CA LYS A 195 -23.18 2.12 -0.01
C LYS A 195 -23.44 0.90 0.86
N ALA A 196 -22.39 0.43 1.52
CA ALA A 196 -22.45 -0.66 2.48
C ALA A 196 -21.96 -0.15 3.85
N GLU A 197 -22.76 -0.36 4.89
CA GLU A 197 -22.35 -0.10 6.27
C GLU A 197 -21.70 -1.37 6.84
N ILE A 198 -20.48 -1.24 7.34
CA ILE A 198 -19.73 -2.31 8.00
C ILE A 198 -19.67 -1.98 9.50
N ILE A 199 -20.27 -2.85 10.29
CA ILE A 199 -20.21 -2.76 11.76
C ILE A 199 -18.94 -3.46 12.21
N ILE A 200 -18.12 -2.73 12.95
CA ILE A 200 -16.86 -3.24 13.49
C ILE A 200 -17.17 -4.18 14.66
N GLN A 201 -16.57 -5.35 14.62
CA GLN A 201 -16.80 -6.40 15.62
C GLN A 201 -15.60 -6.50 16.56
N PRO A 202 -15.79 -6.94 17.82
CA PRO A 202 -14.70 -7.32 18.70
C PRO A 202 -13.81 -8.40 18.08
N PHE A 203 -12.50 -8.31 18.33
CA PHE A 203 -11.51 -9.23 17.74
C PHE A 203 -11.83 -10.71 18.00
N ASP A 204 -12.42 -11.03 19.15
CA ASP A 204 -12.77 -12.41 19.50
C ASP A 204 -13.86 -13.01 18.58
N LYS A 205 -14.70 -12.18 17.99
CA LYS A 205 -15.63 -12.64 16.95
C LYS A 205 -14.92 -13.07 15.67
N LEU A 206 -13.82 -12.43 15.31
CA LEU A 206 -13.04 -12.85 14.14
C LEU A 206 -12.38 -14.20 14.37
N LYS A 207 -11.95 -14.51 15.59
CA LYS A 207 -11.35 -15.83 15.94
C LYS A 207 -12.30 -17.00 15.76
N GLN A 208 -13.60 -16.76 15.82
CA GLN A 208 -14.65 -17.79 15.66
C GLN A 208 -14.94 -18.09 14.19
N ILE A 209 -14.47 -17.25 13.26
CA ILE A 209 -14.62 -17.50 11.84
C ILE A 209 -13.64 -18.61 11.45
N GLN A 210 -14.15 -19.64 10.79
CA GLN A 210 -13.32 -20.70 10.25
C GLN A 210 -12.40 -20.09 9.18
N ILE A 211 -11.14 -19.80 9.57
CA ILE A 211 -10.14 -19.18 8.70
C ILE A 211 -9.74 -20.23 7.66
N LEU A 212 -10.21 -20.07 6.45
CA LEU A 212 -9.85 -20.94 5.32
C LEU A 212 -8.38 -20.79 4.92
N PHE A 213 -7.72 -19.69 5.34
CA PHE A 213 -6.32 -19.40 5.12
C PHE A 213 -5.74 -18.54 6.26
N PRO A 214 -4.50 -18.79 6.69
CA PRO A 214 -3.80 -17.99 7.69
C PRO A 214 -3.24 -16.68 7.09
N PHE A 215 -4.01 -15.96 6.28
CA PHE A 215 -3.70 -14.61 5.84
C PHE A 215 -4.40 -13.62 6.75
N MET A 216 -3.79 -13.43 7.90
CA MET A 216 -4.09 -12.34 8.81
C MET A 216 -3.27 -11.14 8.33
N PHE A 217 -3.91 -10.18 7.68
CA PHE A 217 -3.26 -8.92 7.34
C PHE A 217 -3.19 -8.02 8.57
N LEU A 218 -2.05 -8.01 9.24
CA LEU A 218 -1.69 -7.00 10.22
C LEU A 218 -1.41 -5.68 9.46
N LEU A 219 -2.43 -4.85 9.34
CA LEU A 219 -2.35 -3.55 8.67
C LEU A 219 -1.89 -2.41 9.59
N ASN A 220 -1.43 -2.68 10.81
CA ASN A 220 -0.86 -1.64 11.66
C ASN A 220 0.15 -2.18 12.69
N LYS A 221 1.35 -1.59 12.73
CA LYS A 221 2.30 -1.76 13.84
C LYS A 221 1.67 -1.13 15.10
N GLY A 222 1.12 -1.93 15.99
CA GLY A 222 0.56 -1.47 17.27
C GLY A 222 -0.69 -2.20 17.75
N MET A 223 -1.10 -3.29 17.11
CA MET A 223 -2.25 -4.10 17.49
C MET A 223 -1.88 -5.45 18.19
N LEU A 224 -0.68 -5.59 18.70
CA LEU A 224 -0.30 -6.68 19.60
C LEU A 224 -0.13 -6.16 21.00
#